data_78760887e4dc3fa69741d70af4383865
#
_entry.id   78760887e4dc3fa69741d70af4383865
#
_cell.length_a   1.000
_cell.length_b   1.000
_cell.length_c   1.000
_cell.angle_alpha   90.00
_cell.angle_beta   90.00
_cell.angle_gamma   90.00
#
_symmetry.space_group_name_H-M   'P 1'
#
loop_
_entity.id
_entity.type
_entity.pdbx_description
1 polymer ?
#
loop_
_entity_poly.entity_id
_entity_poly.type
_entity_poly.pdbx_seq_one_letter_code
_entity_poly.pdbx_strand_id
1 'polypeptide(L)'
;SICDTVKMDFDSLKEVQSGLGTAAVIVMNKSTDIVDAICRLSHFYKHESCGQCTPCREGTGWMFRMMEKMVKGSAQVNDIDKLLDVTKQIEGHTICALGDAAAWPIQGLMRHFRPEVEKRIKEYQLGEVA
;
A
#
# COMPACT_ATOMS: atom_id res chain seq x y z
N SER A 1 -5.51 -3.24 22.85
CA SER A 1 -5.60 -3.13 21.38
C SER A 1 -5.26 -4.49 20.75
N ILE A 2 -5.52 -4.68 19.46
CA ILE A 2 -5.11 -5.90 18.74
C ILE A 2 -3.61 -6.17 18.94
N CYS A 3 -2.79 -5.12 18.96
CA CYS A 3 -1.35 -5.24 19.17
C CYS A 3 -0.94 -5.80 20.54
N ASP A 4 -1.81 -5.75 21.53
CA ASP A 4 -1.51 -6.25 22.88
C ASP A 4 -1.73 -7.78 22.99
N THR A 5 -2.51 -8.36 22.09
CA THR A 5 -2.96 -9.75 22.18
C THR A 5 -2.54 -10.64 21.03
N VAL A 6 -2.27 -10.06 19.83
CA VAL A 6 -1.88 -10.84 18.66
C VAL A 6 -0.44 -11.36 18.80
N LYS A 7 -0.26 -12.63 18.49
CA LYS A 7 1.09 -13.22 18.47
C LYS A 7 1.84 -12.89 17.19
N MET A 8 3.16 -12.78 17.25
CA MET A 8 4.04 -12.59 16.10
C MET A 8 4.32 -13.96 15.42
N ASP A 9 3.28 -14.57 14.90
CA ASP A 9 3.34 -15.79 14.09
C ASP A 9 2.51 -15.64 12.82
N PHE A 10 2.68 -16.56 11.87
CA PHE A 10 2.03 -16.46 10.56
C PHE A 10 0.50 -16.54 10.66
N ASP A 11 -0.02 -17.44 11.49
CA ASP A 11 -1.48 -17.71 11.56
C ASP A 11 -2.20 -16.57 12.28
N SER A 12 -1.70 -16.17 13.46
CA SER A 12 -2.31 -15.09 14.25
C SER A 12 -2.31 -13.75 13.51
N LEU A 13 -1.24 -13.43 12.78
CA LEU A 13 -1.18 -12.19 11.99
C LEU A 13 -2.09 -12.24 10.76
N LYS A 14 -2.26 -13.42 10.14
CA LYS A 14 -3.20 -13.61 9.04
C LYS A 14 -4.65 -13.42 9.50
N GLU A 15 -5.03 -13.92 10.68
CA GLU A 15 -6.37 -13.77 11.26
C GLU A 15 -6.75 -12.29 11.44
N VAL A 16 -5.80 -11.44 11.79
CA VAL A 16 -6.01 -9.98 11.92
C VAL A 16 -5.76 -9.21 10.62
N GLN A 17 -5.72 -9.92 9.50
CA GLN A 17 -5.51 -9.33 8.15
C GLN A 17 -4.20 -8.56 8.02
N SER A 18 -3.16 -9.05 8.67
CA SER A 18 -1.78 -8.61 8.58
C SER A 18 -0.90 -9.75 8.04
N GLY A 19 0.41 -9.60 8.08
CA GLY A 19 1.34 -10.63 7.63
C GLY A 19 2.68 -10.51 8.35
N LEU A 20 3.26 -11.65 8.71
CA LEU A 20 4.58 -11.69 9.33
C LEU A 20 5.69 -11.29 8.33
N GLY A 21 5.57 -11.74 7.07
CA GLY A 21 6.59 -11.53 6.06
C GLY A 21 7.97 -11.98 6.54
N THR A 22 8.95 -11.09 6.49
CA THR A 22 10.30 -11.29 7.01
C THR A 22 10.46 -10.87 8.48
N ALA A 23 9.37 -10.71 9.20
CA ALA A 23 9.32 -10.20 10.58
C ALA A 23 9.89 -8.77 10.75
N ALA A 24 9.93 -7.99 9.68
CA ALA A 24 10.31 -6.58 9.76
C ALA A 24 9.19 -5.75 10.40
N VAL A 25 9.54 -4.94 11.39
CA VAL A 25 8.61 -4.04 12.09
C VAL A 25 9.06 -2.59 11.86
N ILE A 26 8.18 -1.79 11.29
CA ILE A 26 8.42 -0.35 11.10
C ILE A 26 7.61 0.41 12.15
N VAL A 27 8.31 1.02 13.10
CA VAL A 27 7.69 1.81 14.15
C VAL A 27 7.49 3.24 13.66
N MET A 28 6.26 3.71 13.68
CA MET A 28 5.88 5.05 13.27
C MET A 28 5.18 5.78 14.42
N ASN A 29 5.48 7.07 14.59
CA ASN A 29 4.76 7.90 15.55
C ASN A 29 3.43 8.42 14.95
N LYS A 30 2.60 9.05 15.79
CA LYS A 30 1.28 9.55 15.36
C LYS A 30 1.35 10.72 14.37
N SER A 31 2.50 11.36 14.22
CA SER A 31 2.70 12.44 13.24
C SER A 31 3.20 11.95 11.88
N THR A 32 3.48 10.66 11.74
CA THR A 32 3.91 10.09 10.48
C THR A 32 2.78 10.12 9.46
N ASP A 33 3.07 10.65 8.29
CA ASP A 33 2.18 10.57 7.14
C ASP A 33 2.12 9.14 6.60
N ILE A 34 1.05 8.43 6.92
CA ILE A 34 0.89 7.03 6.53
C ILE A 34 0.77 6.85 5.01
N VAL A 35 0.17 7.82 4.30
CA VAL A 35 0.02 7.73 2.84
C VAL A 35 1.37 7.86 2.16
N ASP A 36 2.22 8.80 2.62
CA ASP A 36 3.59 8.95 2.12
C ASP A 36 4.45 7.74 2.49
N ALA A 37 4.33 7.22 3.70
CA ALA A 37 5.05 6.02 4.13
C ALA A 37 4.76 4.81 3.23
N ILE A 38 3.49 4.57 2.88
CA ILE A 38 3.11 3.47 1.96
C ILE A 38 3.55 3.77 0.52
N CYS A 39 3.55 5.04 0.09
CA CYS A 39 4.12 5.42 -1.20
C CYS A 39 5.63 5.11 -1.26
N ARG A 40 6.37 5.36 -0.20
CA ARG A 40 7.80 5.00 -0.07
C ARG A 40 8.01 3.49 -0.17
N LEU A 41 7.16 2.68 0.48
CA LEU A 41 7.20 1.22 0.34
C LEU A 41 6.90 0.79 -1.11
N SER A 42 5.94 1.42 -1.77
CA SER A 42 5.63 1.13 -3.18
C SER A 42 6.82 1.44 -4.10
N HIS A 43 7.55 2.52 -3.83
CA HIS A 43 8.79 2.84 -4.54
C HIS A 43 9.87 1.76 -4.31
N PHE A 44 10.03 1.31 -3.06
CA PHE A 44 10.95 0.24 -2.72
C PHE A 44 10.64 -1.04 -3.52
N TYR A 45 9.40 -1.53 -3.51
CA TYR A 45 9.03 -2.74 -4.24
C TYR A 45 9.17 -2.61 -5.76
N LYS A 46 8.91 -1.41 -6.31
CA LYS A 46 9.20 -1.13 -7.71
C LYS A 46 10.68 -1.28 -8.04
N HIS A 47 11.56 -0.79 -7.16
CA HIS A 47 13.02 -0.88 -7.33
C HIS A 47 13.53 -2.31 -7.17
N GLU A 48 12.99 -3.07 -6.21
CA GLU A 48 13.41 -4.43 -5.91
C GLU A 48 12.82 -5.50 -6.84
N SER A 49 11.87 -5.14 -7.70
CA SER A 49 11.34 -6.07 -8.70
C SER A 49 12.46 -6.50 -9.65
N CYS A 50 12.70 -7.81 -9.75
CA CYS A 50 13.71 -8.36 -10.67
C CYS A 50 13.29 -8.27 -12.15
N GLY A 51 12.03 -7.90 -12.44
CA GLY A 51 11.50 -7.74 -13.79
C GLY A 51 11.11 -9.04 -14.50
N GLN A 52 11.18 -10.19 -13.84
CA GLN A 52 10.94 -11.49 -14.47
C GLN A 52 9.48 -11.66 -14.91
N CYS A 53 8.52 -11.48 -14.02
CA CYS A 53 7.10 -11.69 -14.32
C CYS A 53 6.37 -10.36 -14.55
N THR A 54 5.53 -10.34 -15.60
CA THR A 54 4.84 -9.12 -16.05
C THR A 54 4.00 -8.45 -14.98
N PRO A 55 3.18 -9.14 -14.17
CA PRO A 55 2.36 -8.46 -13.15
C PRO A 55 3.21 -7.70 -12.13
N CYS A 56 4.33 -8.24 -11.71
CA CYS A 56 5.27 -7.56 -10.81
C CYS A 56 6.02 -6.44 -11.53
N ARG A 57 6.67 -6.73 -12.68
CA ARG A 57 7.47 -5.75 -13.42
C ARG A 57 6.72 -4.47 -13.75
N GLU A 58 5.50 -4.61 -14.28
CA GLU A 58 4.68 -3.46 -14.68
C GLU A 58 3.80 -2.95 -13.54
N GLY A 59 3.21 -3.85 -12.78
CA GLY A 59 2.23 -3.51 -11.75
C GLY A 59 2.82 -2.74 -10.58
N THR A 60 4.04 -3.06 -10.13
CA THR A 60 4.70 -2.29 -9.06
C THR A 60 4.96 -0.84 -9.48
N GLY A 61 5.29 -0.62 -10.75
CA GLY A 61 5.43 0.71 -11.31
C GLY A 61 4.11 1.47 -11.39
N TRP A 62 3.01 0.78 -11.70
CA TRP A 62 1.68 1.38 -11.72
C TRP A 62 1.21 1.74 -10.31
N MET A 63 1.35 0.83 -9.36
CA MET A 63 1.02 1.09 -7.95
C MET A 63 1.77 2.32 -7.43
N PHE A 64 3.07 2.40 -7.67
CA PHE A 64 3.87 3.56 -7.24
C PHE A 64 3.38 4.87 -7.84
N ARG A 65 3.16 4.95 -9.17
CA ARG A 65 2.65 6.18 -9.81
C ARG A 65 1.27 6.59 -9.31
N MET A 66 0.40 5.63 -9.02
CA MET A 66 -0.92 5.92 -8.46
C MET A 66 -0.79 6.41 -7.01
N MET A 67 0.09 5.81 -6.21
CA MET A 67 0.38 6.27 -4.85
C MET A 67 0.98 7.69 -4.83
N GLU A 68 1.86 8.05 -5.77
CA GLU A 68 2.35 9.44 -5.89
C GLU A 68 1.20 10.44 -6.10
N LYS A 69 0.20 10.09 -6.92
CA LYS A 69 -0.99 10.94 -7.10
C LYS A 69 -1.81 11.05 -5.81
N MET A 70 -1.92 9.95 -5.03
CA MET A 70 -2.61 9.95 -3.74
C MET A 70 -1.90 10.86 -2.73
N VAL A 71 -0.57 10.79 -2.64
CA VAL A 71 0.25 11.66 -1.77
C VAL A 71 0.05 13.14 -2.12
N LYS A 72 0.07 13.47 -3.41
CA LYS A 72 -0.14 14.84 -3.90
C LYS A 72 -1.60 15.31 -3.80
N GLY A 73 -2.55 14.41 -3.59
CA GLY A 73 -3.98 14.70 -3.65
C GLY A 73 -4.54 14.86 -5.07
N SER A 74 -3.71 14.78 -6.12
CA SER A 74 -4.12 14.97 -7.52
C SER A 74 -4.86 13.78 -8.13
N ALA A 75 -5.07 12.71 -7.36
CA ALA A 75 -5.89 11.56 -7.74
C ALA A 75 -7.39 11.90 -7.70
N GLN A 76 -8.19 11.04 -8.29
CA GLN A 76 -9.64 11.07 -8.12
C GLN A 76 -10.07 9.97 -7.14
N VAL A 77 -11.22 10.13 -6.49
CA VAL A 77 -11.74 9.14 -5.53
C VAL A 77 -11.85 7.74 -6.17
N ASN A 78 -12.28 7.68 -7.44
CA ASN A 78 -12.36 6.42 -8.19
C ASN A 78 -10.99 5.77 -8.44
N ASP A 79 -9.90 6.51 -8.37
CA ASP A 79 -8.55 5.94 -8.54
C ASP A 79 -8.14 5.07 -7.34
N ILE A 80 -8.78 5.24 -6.17
CA ILE A 80 -8.60 4.37 -5.00
C ILE A 80 -9.03 2.94 -5.34
N ASP A 81 -10.21 2.78 -5.92
CA ASP A 81 -10.75 1.47 -6.26
C ASP A 81 -9.98 0.83 -7.43
N LYS A 82 -9.55 1.64 -8.41
CA LYS A 82 -8.65 1.18 -9.48
C LYS A 82 -7.31 0.70 -8.94
N LEU A 83 -6.75 1.40 -7.97
CA LEU A 83 -5.49 0.98 -7.32
C LEU A 83 -5.66 -0.35 -6.60
N LEU A 84 -6.78 -0.53 -5.88
CA LEU A 84 -7.11 -1.82 -5.27
C LEU A 84 -7.25 -2.94 -6.31
N ASP A 85 -7.87 -2.67 -7.45
CA ASP A 85 -7.97 -3.66 -8.53
C ASP A 85 -6.60 -4.02 -9.12
N VAL A 86 -5.72 -3.05 -9.29
CA VAL A 86 -4.32 -3.30 -9.70
C VAL A 86 -3.62 -4.23 -8.69
N THR A 87 -3.78 -3.99 -7.38
CA THR A 87 -3.17 -4.86 -6.37
C THR A 87 -3.65 -6.32 -6.49
N LYS A 88 -4.94 -6.54 -6.77
CA LYS A 88 -5.52 -7.88 -6.95
C LYS A 88 -5.02 -8.59 -8.22
N GLN A 89 -4.64 -7.84 -9.25
CA GLN A 89 -4.04 -8.42 -10.47
C GLN A 89 -2.56 -8.78 -10.29
N ILE A 90 -1.93 -8.32 -9.21
CA ILE A 90 -0.54 -8.65 -8.87
C ILE A 90 -0.49 -9.77 -7.84
N GLU A 91 -1.27 -9.66 -6.77
CA GLU A 91 -1.36 -10.65 -5.70
C GLU A 91 -1.78 -12.01 -6.27
N GLY A 92 -1.01 -13.05 -5.96
CA GLY A 92 -1.24 -14.41 -6.43
C GLY A 92 -0.94 -14.66 -7.92
N HIS A 93 -0.48 -13.65 -8.68
CA HIS A 93 -0.19 -13.75 -10.11
C HIS A 93 1.29 -13.60 -10.44
N THR A 94 2.16 -13.66 -9.44
CA THR A 94 3.61 -13.52 -9.60
C THR A 94 4.35 -14.80 -9.22
N ILE A 95 5.55 -14.99 -9.78
CA ILE A 95 6.35 -16.20 -9.54
C ILE A 95 6.80 -16.31 -8.08
N CYS A 96 7.09 -15.19 -7.43
CA CYS A 96 7.55 -15.15 -6.05
C CYS A 96 6.67 -14.19 -5.21
N ALA A 97 6.83 -14.27 -3.90
CA ALA A 97 6.04 -13.49 -2.95
C ALA A 97 6.30 -11.96 -2.96
N LEU A 98 7.25 -11.46 -3.78
CA LEU A 98 7.50 -10.02 -3.87
C LEU A 98 6.27 -9.27 -4.37
N GLY A 99 5.52 -9.83 -5.33
CA GLY A 99 4.29 -9.22 -5.81
C GLY A 99 3.23 -9.09 -4.72
N ASP A 100 3.03 -10.15 -3.94
CA ASP A 100 2.11 -10.14 -2.81
C ASP A 100 2.53 -9.11 -1.76
N ALA A 101 3.82 -9.11 -1.40
CA ALA A 101 4.39 -8.15 -0.45
C ALA A 101 4.29 -6.70 -0.93
N ALA A 102 4.30 -6.45 -2.25
CA ALA A 102 4.10 -5.12 -2.81
C ALA A 102 2.62 -4.68 -2.76
N ALA A 103 1.69 -5.61 -2.91
CA ALA A 103 0.25 -5.34 -2.93
C ALA A 103 -0.33 -5.09 -1.52
N TRP A 104 0.07 -5.88 -0.53
CA TRP A 104 -0.52 -5.87 0.81
C TRP A 104 -0.43 -4.55 1.57
N PRO A 105 0.66 -3.77 1.55
CA PRO A 105 0.71 -2.47 2.21
C PRO A 105 -0.33 -1.49 1.66
N ILE A 106 -0.56 -1.50 0.36
CA ILE A 106 -1.58 -0.66 -0.29
C ILE A 106 -2.99 -1.11 0.11
N GLN A 107 -3.25 -2.41 0.09
CA GLN A 107 -4.54 -2.96 0.53
C GLN A 107 -4.81 -2.62 2.01
N GLY A 108 -3.80 -2.71 2.87
CA GLY A 108 -3.86 -2.32 4.28
C GLY A 108 -4.14 -0.83 4.45
N LEU A 109 -3.46 0.03 3.68
CA LEU A 109 -3.71 1.48 3.66
C LEU A 109 -5.19 1.77 3.33
N MET A 110 -5.70 1.19 2.25
CA MET A 110 -7.08 1.44 1.81
C MET A 110 -8.12 0.83 2.75
N ARG A 111 -7.79 -0.24 3.47
CA ARG A 111 -8.68 -0.84 4.48
C ARG A 111 -8.81 0.04 5.73
N HIS A 112 -7.71 0.61 6.21
CA HIS A 112 -7.67 1.26 7.51
C HIS A 112 -7.61 2.79 7.44
N PHE A 113 -7.14 3.36 6.34
CA PHE A 113 -6.86 4.80 6.18
C PHE A 113 -7.47 5.42 4.92
N ARG A 114 -8.46 4.75 4.29
CA ARG A 114 -9.16 5.29 3.12
C ARG A 114 -9.68 6.72 3.34
N PRO A 115 -10.27 7.07 4.49
CA PRO A 115 -10.74 8.44 4.74
C PRO A 115 -9.62 9.48 4.67
N GLU A 116 -8.40 9.14 5.05
CA GLU A 116 -7.24 10.04 4.98
C GLU A 116 -6.85 10.33 3.53
N VAL A 117 -6.88 9.31 2.67
CA VAL A 117 -6.62 9.47 1.22
C VAL A 117 -7.71 10.32 0.57
N GLU A 118 -8.98 10.05 0.87
CA GLU A 118 -10.11 10.82 0.34
C GLU A 118 -10.09 12.29 0.79
N LYS A 119 -9.68 12.55 2.04
CA LYS A 119 -9.50 13.89 2.57
C LYS A 119 -8.49 14.68 1.76
N ARG A 120 -7.30 14.12 1.48
CA ARG A 120 -6.27 14.75 0.65
C ARG A 120 -6.76 15.09 -0.75
N ILE A 121 -7.48 14.18 -1.37
CA ILE A 121 -8.05 14.42 -2.70
C ILE A 121 -9.01 15.61 -2.67
N LYS A 122 -9.86 15.70 -1.66
CA LYS A 122 -10.81 16.82 -1.50
C LYS A 122 -10.09 18.15 -1.25
N GLU A 123 -9.10 18.17 -0.35
CA GLU A 123 -8.30 19.38 -0.04
C GLU A 123 -7.58 19.91 -1.29
N TYR A 124 -6.99 19.01 -2.08
CA TYR A 124 -6.36 19.38 -3.34
C TYR A 124 -7.37 19.96 -4.36
N GLN A 125 -8.56 19.35 -4.49
CA GLN A 125 -9.61 19.83 -5.39
C GLN A 125 -10.16 21.19 -4.97
N LEU A 126 -10.16 21.51 -3.68
CA LEU A 126 -10.55 22.82 -3.15
C LEU A 126 -9.45 23.87 -3.28
N GLY A 127 -8.24 23.50 -3.73
CA GLY A 127 -7.10 24.40 -3.82
C GLY A 127 -6.48 24.77 -2.47
N GLU A 128 -6.76 23.99 -1.43
CA GLU A 128 -6.25 24.22 -0.06
C GLU A 128 -4.80 23.71 0.11
N VAL A 129 -4.33 22.91 -0.84
CA VAL A 129 -2.95 22.39 -0.87
C VAL A 129 -2.35 22.67 -2.25
N ALA A 130 -1.33 23.48 -2.29
CA ALA A 130 -0.53 23.75 -3.48
C ALA A 130 0.76 22.93 -3.47
#